data_619c1750dddd0ca31a5d4fbc67355a69
#
_entry.id   619c1750dddd0ca31a5d4fbc67355a69
#
_cell.length_a   1.000
_cell.length_b   1.000
_cell.length_c   1.000
_cell.angle_alpha   90.00
_cell.angle_beta   90.00
_cell.angle_gamma   90.00
#
_symmetry.space_group_name_H-M   'P 1'
#
loop_
_entity.id
_entity.type
_entity.pdbx_description
1 polymer ?
#
loop_
_entity_poly.entity_id
_entity_poly.type
_entity_poly.pdbx_seq_one_letter_code
_entity_poly.pdbx_strand_id
1 'polypeptide(L)'
;MTDRISGSAFKQMVLFGAACITLEREAINDLNVFPVPDGDTGTNMSLTIQTAANELKKNQPVTVSDAASITASALLRGARGNSGVILSLLFRGVSKYLKGDEDADGVQLAGALKEGVATAYSAVMKPAEGTVLTVSRLAADRAAEAAEECNSVEYVLQEAIRKGLETLDETIEMNPVLKKAGVVDAGGKGYLVILDGMLRALRGEEIPDVSEEKAESKADFSALSEEEITFTFDTVFIVRKWENTSIEPLRAYLSTIGDCLVIGEDDDAFKVHVHTDIPGAALTEAQKYGTLELAKIENMRTQYEAVAAGRKAQSTDDLDQVEQELESMEEPANAPAEKQYGFLAVCAGEGLATAFRDLGVDRIVSGGQTMNPSTEAILQEVNRTPSKVVFILPNNKNIIMAAQQCVGLTEKQVIVVPTATVPQGITAMMNADLEGDDPQAIADAMAQAAQTVTTAQVTYAARNSDFDGFAINEGDYLALEDGKLFGTDRSIEPLLLKLAEDAKARDAEFVTIFYGEDVTEEDARKAEAVFTDTCPDAEVSVLAGGQPVYYYIVSIE
;
A
#
# COMPACT_ATOMS: atom_id res chain seq x y z
N MET A 1 -22.25 -19.38 -25.47
CA MET A 1 -22.09 -17.99 -25.01
C MET A 1 -23.01 -17.78 -23.82
N THR A 2 -22.52 -17.21 -22.76
CA THR A 2 -23.31 -16.92 -21.55
C THR A 2 -24.05 -15.61 -21.75
N ASP A 3 -25.38 -15.66 -21.78
CA ASP A 3 -26.21 -14.50 -22.12
C ASP A 3 -26.53 -13.62 -20.87
N ARG A 4 -26.61 -14.25 -19.69
CA ARG A 4 -26.92 -13.57 -18.42
C ARG A 4 -26.06 -14.08 -17.29
N ILE A 5 -25.78 -13.22 -16.31
CA ILE A 5 -25.04 -13.55 -15.08
C ILE A 5 -25.92 -13.35 -13.86
N SER A 6 -25.93 -14.34 -12.98
CA SER A 6 -26.54 -14.30 -11.64
C SER A 6 -25.56 -13.79 -10.59
N GLY A 7 -25.99 -13.57 -9.35
CA GLY A 7 -25.11 -13.23 -8.26
C GLY A 7 -23.99 -14.25 -8.00
N SER A 8 -24.30 -15.54 -8.11
CA SER A 8 -23.30 -16.59 -8.00
C SER A 8 -22.28 -16.60 -9.14
N ALA A 9 -22.71 -16.30 -10.39
CA ALA A 9 -21.82 -16.17 -11.53
C ALA A 9 -20.89 -14.95 -11.35
N PHE A 10 -21.44 -13.79 -10.97
CA PHE A 10 -20.65 -12.59 -10.69
C PHE A 10 -19.62 -12.82 -9.58
N LYS A 11 -19.99 -13.52 -8.50
CA LYS A 11 -19.06 -13.96 -7.47
C LYS A 11 -17.90 -14.77 -8.05
N GLN A 12 -18.17 -15.79 -8.88
CA GLN A 12 -17.12 -16.59 -9.50
C GLN A 12 -16.21 -15.75 -10.42
N MET A 13 -16.78 -14.79 -11.15
CA MET A 13 -16.01 -13.86 -11.98
C MET A 13 -15.02 -13.05 -11.15
N VAL A 14 -15.44 -12.50 -10.01
CA VAL A 14 -14.56 -11.72 -9.12
C VAL A 14 -13.49 -12.59 -8.49
N LEU A 15 -13.83 -13.80 -8.02
CA LEU A 15 -12.86 -14.74 -7.46
C LEU A 15 -11.78 -15.13 -8.47
N PHE A 16 -12.17 -15.37 -9.71
CA PHE A 16 -11.23 -15.70 -10.78
C PHE A 16 -10.34 -14.52 -11.15
N GLY A 17 -10.92 -13.32 -11.28
CA GLY A 17 -10.17 -12.09 -11.54
C GLY A 17 -9.13 -11.81 -10.44
N ALA A 18 -9.49 -12.05 -9.17
CA ALA A 18 -8.57 -11.92 -8.05
C ALA A 18 -7.41 -12.92 -8.12
N ALA A 19 -7.68 -14.17 -8.50
CA ALA A 19 -6.63 -15.17 -8.69
C ALA A 19 -5.68 -14.80 -9.84
N CYS A 20 -6.21 -14.36 -10.99
CA CYS A 20 -5.40 -13.97 -12.14
C CYS A 20 -4.46 -12.80 -11.84
N ILE A 21 -4.94 -11.73 -11.20
CA ILE A 21 -4.07 -10.59 -10.90
C ILE A 21 -3.03 -10.93 -9.84
N THR A 22 -3.35 -11.84 -8.92
CA THR A 22 -2.38 -12.31 -7.93
C THR A 22 -1.21 -13.04 -8.62
N LEU A 23 -1.50 -13.88 -9.63
CA LEU A 23 -0.48 -14.58 -10.40
C LEU A 23 0.38 -13.66 -11.27
N GLU A 24 -0.18 -12.58 -11.79
CA GLU A 24 0.55 -11.60 -12.61
C GLU A 24 1.08 -10.40 -11.80
N ARG A 25 1.00 -10.43 -10.46
CA ARG A 25 1.34 -9.31 -9.57
C ARG A 25 2.72 -8.73 -9.85
N GLU A 26 3.76 -9.58 -9.87
CA GLU A 26 5.14 -9.15 -10.08
C GLU A 26 5.33 -8.58 -11.50
N ALA A 27 4.77 -9.23 -12.52
CA ALA A 27 4.85 -8.74 -13.89
C ALA A 27 4.16 -7.36 -14.06
N ILE A 28 3.10 -7.08 -13.29
CA ILE A 28 2.44 -5.77 -13.26
C ILE A 28 3.28 -4.76 -12.47
N ASN A 29 3.89 -5.16 -11.37
CA ASN A 29 4.82 -4.33 -10.61
C ASN A 29 6.00 -3.87 -11.47
N ASP A 30 6.52 -4.77 -12.32
CA ASP A 30 7.61 -4.48 -13.26
C ASP A 30 7.26 -3.41 -14.30
N LEU A 31 6.00 -3.23 -14.64
CA LEU A 31 5.53 -2.17 -15.53
C LEU A 31 5.41 -0.81 -14.82
N ASN A 32 5.38 -0.79 -13.50
CA ASN A 32 5.33 0.44 -12.71
C ASN A 32 6.73 1.05 -12.59
N VAL A 33 7.17 1.73 -13.64
CA VAL A 33 8.53 2.27 -13.82
C VAL A 33 8.67 3.74 -13.43
N PHE A 34 7.87 4.26 -12.54
CA PHE A 34 8.04 5.66 -12.17
C PHE A 34 9.17 5.85 -11.15
N PRO A 35 9.81 7.05 -11.10
CA PRO A 35 11.26 7.24 -10.86
C PRO A 35 11.81 6.58 -9.60
N VAL A 36 10.96 6.33 -8.63
CA VAL A 36 11.24 5.44 -7.49
C VAL A 36 10.64 4.08 -7.82
N PRO A 37 11.34 3.00 -7.59
CA PRO A 37 10.80 1.66 -7.77
C PRO A 37 9.84 1.32 -6.61
N ASP A 38 8.74 2.07 -6.52
CA ASP A 38 7.64 1.68 -5.63
C ASP A 38 6.87 0.50 -6.20
N GLY A 39 7.11 0.14 -7.51
CA GLY A 39 6.69 -1.09 -8.19
C GLY A 39 5.49 -1.82 -7.56
N ASP A 40 4.52 -1.07 -7.04
CA ASP A 40 3.51 -1.55 -6.11
C ASP A 40 2.11 -1.70 -6.73
N THR A 41 1.94 -1.30 -8.02
CA THR A 41 0.64 -1.31 -8.69
C THR A 41 -0.01 -2.69 -8.68
N GLY A 42 0.72 -3.74 -9.05
CA GLY A 42 0.24 -5.11 -9.01
C GLY A 42 -0.11 -5.56 -7.59
N THR A 43 0.72 -5.23 -6.64
CA THR A 43 0.50 -5.51 -5.20
C THR A 43 -0.74 -4.80 -4.69
N ASN A 44 -0.87 -3.50 -4.92
CA ASN A 44 -2.02 -2.71 -4.47
C ASN A 44 -3.34 -3.20 -5.07
N MET A 45 -3.38 -3.47 -6.38
CA MET A 45 -4.58 -3.97 -7.04
C MET A 45 -4.93 -5.40 -6.59
N SER A 46 -3.92 -6.27 -6.45
CA SER A 46 -4.10 -7.65 -5.97
C SER A 46 -4.66 -7.68 -4.55
N LEU A 47 -4.06 -6.97 -3.60
CA LEU A 47 -4.53 -6.89 -2.22
C LEU A 47 -5.94 -6.27 -2.14
N THR A 48 -6.22 -5.27 -2.97
CA THR A 48 -7.53 -4.62 -3.01
C THR A 48 -8.62 -5.60 -3.46
N ILE A 49 -8.43 -6.32 -4.57
CA ILE A 49 -9.46 -7.26 -5.06
C ILE A 49 -9.54 -8.53 -4.20
N GLN A 50 -8.45 -8.92 -3.55
CA GLN A 50 -8.44 -10.05 -2.62
C GLN A 50 -9.38 -9.82 -1.43
N THR A 51 -9.48 -8.57 -0.94
CA THR A 51 -10.46 -8.20 0.10
C THR A 51 -11.89 -8.52 -0.35
N ALA A 52 -12.24 -8.19 -1.61
CA ALA A 52 -13.56 -8.52 -2.16
C ALA A 52 -13.75 -10.04 -2.35
N ALA A 53 -12.72 -10.74 -2.82
CA ALA A 53 -12.76 -12.19 -2.98
C ALA A 53 -12.98 -12.91 -1.64
N ASN A 54 -12.31 -12.47 -0.58
CA ASN A 54 -12.48 -13.04 0.77
C ASN A 54 -13.87 -12.78 1.31
N GLU A 55 -14.41 -11.57 1.14
CA GLU A 55 -15.76 -11.25 1.57
C GLU A 55 -16.83 -12.05 0.80
N LEU A 56 -16.67 -12.20 -0.52
CA LEU A 56 -17.56 -13.02 -1.33
C LEU A 56 -17.48 -14.52 -1.01
N LYS A 57 -16.35 -15.04 -0.55
CA LYS A 57 -16.24 -16.44 -0.08
C LYS A 57 -17.11 -16.68 1.15
N LYS A 58 -17.21 -15.72 2.06
CA LYS A 58 -18.05 -15.78 3.28
C LYS A 58 -19.54 -15.67 2.96
N ASN A 59 -19.91 -15.04 1.83
CA ASN A 59 -21.27 -14.72 1.44
C ASN A 59 -21.78 -15.58 0.27
N GLN A 60 -23.10 -15.77 0.19
CA GLN A 60 -23.78 -16.47 -0.91
C GLN A 60 -24.77 -15.50 -1.58
N PRO A 61 -24.31 -14.54 -2.40
CA PRO A 61 -25.20 -13.57 -3.05
C PRO A 61 -26.15 -14.26 -4.01
N VAL A 62 -27.43 -13.98 -3.89
CA VAL A 62 -28.49 -14.52 -4.75
C VAL A 62 -28.61 -13.69 -6.01
N THR A 63 -28.59 -12.36 -5.87
CA THR A 63 -28.75 -11.42 -6.99
C THR A 63 -27.41 -10.86 -7.44
N VAL A 64 -27.34 -10.40 -8.70
CA VAL A 64 -26.16 -9.68 -9.20
C VAL A 64 -25.96 -8.35 -8.46
N SER A 65 -27.05 -7.72 -8.04
CA SER A 65 -27.04 -6.51 -7.20
C SER A 65 -26.33 -6.77 -5.86
N ASP A 66 -26.65 -7.87 -5.16
CA ASP A 66 -26.01 -8.22 -3.91
C ASP A 66 -24.50 -8.48 -4.10
N ALA A 67 -24.14 -9.29 -5.12
CA ALA A 67 -22.75 -9.61 -5.42
C ALA A 67 -21.93 -8.36 -5.74
N ALA A 68 -22.45 -7.47 -6.56
CA ALA A 68 -21.81 -6.21 -6.92
C ALA A 68 -21.68 -5.27 -5.71
N SER A 69 -22.68 -5.23 -4.83
CA SER A 69 -22.67 -4.40 -3.62
C SER A 69 -21.62 -4.89 -2.61
N ILE A 70 -21.55 -6.20 -2.34
CA ILE A 70 -20.53 -6.81 -1.49
C ILE A 70 -19.14 -6.52 -2.06
N THR A 71 -18.95 -6.73 -3.38
CA THR A 71 -17.68 -6.47 -4.06
C THR A 71 -17.25 -5.02 -3.90
N ALA A 72 -18.12 -4.06 -4.23
CA ALA A 72 -17.81 -2.64 -4.17
C ALA A 72 -17.47 -2.17 -2.75
N SER A 73 -18.24 -2.64 -1.75
CA SER A 73 -18.00 -2.28 -0.34
C SER A 73 -16.68 -2.83 0.17
N ALA A 74 -16.35 -4.08 -0.17
CA ALA A 74 -15.09 -4.69 0.24
C ALA A 74 -13.88 -4.05 -0.47
N LEU A 75 -13.99 -3.78 -1.79
CA LEU A 75 -12.95 -3.06 -2.52
C LEU A 75 -12.70 -1.67 -1.96
N LEU A 76 -13.75 -0.95 -1.55
CA LEU A 76 -13.62 0.39 -0.96
C LEU A 76 -12.81 0.34 0.33
N ARG A 77 -13.13 -0.59 1.24
CA ARG A 77 -12.41 -0.75 2.51
C ARG A 77 -10.97 -1.21 2.31
N GLY A 78 -10.78 -2.19 1.42
CA GLY A 78 -9.47 -2.76 1.13
C GLY A 78 -8.62 -1.96 0.15
N ALA A 79 -9.08 -0.81 -0.36
CA ALA A 79 -8.37 -0.03 -1.38
C ALA A 79 -6.99 0.44 -0.89
N ARG A 80 -5.95 0.13 -1.70
CA ARG A 80 -4.56 0.50 -1.41
C ARG A 80 -3.97 1.27 -2.58
N GLY A 81 -3.24 2.33 -2.28
CA GLY A 81 -2.62 3.19 -3.29
C GLY A 81 -3.63 3.77 -4.30
N ASN A 82 -3.16 4.55 -5.27
CA ASN A 82 -4.01 5.14 -6.30
C ASN A 82 -4.69 4.09 -7.19
N SER A 83 -3.95 3.04 -7.56
CA SER A 83 -4.44 1.97 -8.45
C SER A 83 -5.57 1.15 -7.80
N GLY A 84 -5.43 0.80 -6.51
CA GLY A 84 -6.49 0.13 -5.76
C GLY A 84 -7.72 1.01 -5.54
N VAL A 85 -7.51 2.31 -5.28
CA VAL A 85 -8.62 3.27 -5.16
C VAL A 85 -9.37 3.40 -6.48
N ILE A 86 -8.69 3.56 -7.62
CA ILE A 86 -9.35 3.63 -8.93
C ILE A 86 -10.12 2.33 -9.22
N LEU A 87 -9.53 1.17 -8.92
CA LEU A 87 -10.22 -0.12 -9.06
C LEU A 87 -11.50 -0.16 -8.22
N SER A 88 -11.46 0.32 -6.97
CA SER A 88 -12.64 0.39 -6.09
C SER A 88 -13.74 1.29 -6.65
N LEU A 89 -13.36 2.42 -7.26
CA LEU A 89 -14.30 3.35 -7.89
C LEU A 89 -14.96 2.78 -9.15
N LEU A 90 -14.21 2.04 -9.98
CA LEU A 90 -14.75 1.34 -11.13
C LEU A 90 -15.84 0.34 -10.71
N PHE A 91 -15.57 -0.50 -9.73
CA PHE A 91 -16.56 -1.46 -9.21
C PHE A 91 -17.69 -0.81 -8.42
N ARG A 92 -17.45 0.35 -7.80
CA ARG A 92 -18.53 1.13 -7.15
C ARG A 92 -19.56 1.60 -8.15
N GLY A 93 -19.14 2.09 -9.33
CA GLY A 93 -20.06 2.46 -10.40
C GLY A 93 -20.79 1.25 -10.98
N VAL A 94 -20.11 0.10 -11.13
CA VAL A 94 -20.75 -1.17 -11.52
C VAL A 94 -21.86 -1.54 -10.54
N SER A 95 -21.59 -1.49 -9.23
CA SER A 95 -22.60 -1.77 -8.19
C SER A 95 -23.77 -0.80 -8.21
N LYS A 96 -23.49 0.49 -8.44
CA LYS A 96 -24.53 1.52 -8.53
C LYS A 96 -25.48 1.27 -9.69
N TYR A 97 -24.96 0.89 -10.86
CA TYR A 97 -25.76 0.62 -12.04
C TYR A 97 -26.62 -0.64 -11.90
N LEU A 98 -26.05 -1.73 -11.35
CA LEU A 98 -26.72 -3.02 -11.16
C LEU A 98 -27.64 -3.07 -9.93
N LYS A 99 -27.87 -1.94 -9.27
CA LYS A 99 -28.66 -1.89 -8.04
C LYS A 99 -30.12 -2.29 -8.30
N GLY A 100 -30.55 -3.36 -7.65
CA GLY A 100 -31.91 -3.90 -7.73
C GLY A 100 -32.11 -4.97 -8.80
N ASP A 101 -31.08 -5.28 -9.60
CA ASP A 101 -31.16 -6.32 -10.63
C ASP A 101 -30.96 -7.73 -10.02
N GLU A 102 -31.80 -8.68 -10.42
CA GLU A 102 -31.63 -10.09 -10.03
C GLU A 102 -30.47 -10.75 -10.77
N ASP A 103 -30.41 -10.51 -12.07
CA ASP A 103 -29.36 -10.94 -13.00
C ASP A 103 -29.02 -9.82 -13.98
N ALA A 104 -27.92 -9.94 -14.72
CA ALA A 104 -27.53 -8.95 -15.72
C ALA A 104 -27.25 -9.60 -17.07
N ASP A 105 -27.70 -8.97 -18.15
CA ASP A 105 -27.36 -9.31 -19.52
C ASP A 105 -26.22 -8.45 -20.07
N GLY A 106 -25.90 -8.60 -21.37
CA GLY A 106 -24.81 -7.87 -22.02
C GLY A 106 -25.01 -6.36 -21.98
N VAL A 107 -26.22 -5.87 -22.17
CA VAL A 107 -26.57 -4.44 -22.16
C VAL A 107 -26.38 -3.88 -20.74
N GLN A 108 -26.83 -4.61 -19.72
CA GLN A 108 -26.67 -4.22 -18.33
C GLN A 108 -25.19 -4.21 -17.91
N LEU A 109 -24.41 -5.23 -18.33
CA LEU A 109 -22.96 -5.24 -18.06
C LEU A 109 -22.25 -4.06 -18.74
N ALA A 110 -22.54 -3.77 -20.00
CA ALA A 110 -21.96 -2.63 -20.71
C ALA A 110 -22.28 -1.30 -20.02
N GLY A 111 -23.55 -1.12 -19.62
CA GLY A 111 -23.99 0.06 -18.84
C GLY A 111 -23.26 0.17 -17.49
N ALA A 112 -23.08 -0.96 -16.81
CA ALA A 112 -22.36 -1.02 -15.55
C ALA A 112 -20.88 -0.63 -15.70
N LEU A 113 -20.19 -1.10 -16.73
CA LEU A 113 -18.81 -0.70 -17.02
C LEU A 113 -18.70 0.81 -17.30
N LYS A 114 -19.65 1.39 -18.06
CA LYS A 114 -19.69 2.83 -18.34
C LYS A 114 -19.91 3.65 -17.06
N GLU A 115 -20.83 3.23 -16.20
CA GLU A 115 -21.06 3.91 -14.91
C GLU A 115 -19.83 3.79 -13.99
N GLY A 116 -19.11 2.65 -14.06
CA GLY A 116 -17.82 2.47 -13.39
C GLY A 116 -16.81 3.54 -13.80
N VAL A 117 -16.65 3.71 -15.11
CA VAL A 117 -15.76 4.73 -15.68
C VAL A 117 -16.18 6.14 -15.28
N ALA A 118 -17.47 6.47 -15.40
CA ALA A 118 -17.99 7.79 -15.01
C ALA A 118 -17.72 8.09 -13.53
N THR A 119 -17.89 7.08 -12.65
CA THR A 119 -17.61 7.20 -11.22
C THR A 119 -16.12 7.45 -10.96
N ALA A 120 -15.22 6.71 -11.63
CA ALA A 120 -13.78 6.89 -11.46
C ALA A 120 -13.30 8.26 -11.98
N TYR A 121 -13.73 8.70 -13.16
CA TYR A 121 -13.36 10.01 -13.69
C TYR A 121 -13.87 11.17 -12.82
N SER A 122 -15.05 11.05 -12.22
CA SER A 122 -15.61 12.12 -11.35
C SER A 122 -14.84 12.27 -10.04
N ALA A 123 -14.20 11.22 -9.57
CA ALA A 123 -13.46 11.20 -8.31
C ALA A 123 -11.99 11.65 -8.46
N VAL A 124 -11.42 11.54 -9.65
CA VAL A 124 -10.02 11.93 -9.90
C VAL A 124 -9.95 13.40 -10.31
N MET A 125 -9.32 14.24 -9.49
CA MET A 125 -9.24 15.69 -9.73
C MET A 125 -8.57 16.08 -11.06
N LYS A 126 -7.56 15.32 -11.51
CA LYS A 126 -6.85 15.55 -12.77
C LYS A 126 -6.65 14.22 -13.48
N PRO A 127 -7.66 13.71 -14.20
CA PRO A 127 -7.54 12.46 -14.95
C PRO A 127 -6.42 12.59 -16.00
N ALA A 128 -5.48 11.64 -16.00
CA ALA A 128 -4.42 11.56 -16.99
C ALA A 128 -4.79 10.56 -18.08
N GLU A 129 -4.65 10.96 -19.34
CA GLU A 129 -4.80 10.04 -20.48
C GLU A 129 -3.58 9.11 -20.58
N GLY A 130 -3.79 7.93 -21.19
CA GLY A 130 -2.77 6.88 -21.25
C GLY A 130 -2.59 6.13 -19.94
N THR A 131 -3.64 6.04 -19.11
CA THR A 131 -3.66 5.31 -17.84
C THR A 131 -4.83 4.32 -17.78
N VAL A 132 -4.97 3.61 -16.66
CA VAL A 132 -6.12 2.72 -16.40
C VAL A 132 -7.47 3.39 -16.69
N LEU A 133 -7.58 4.71 -16.50
CA LEU A 133 -8.80 5.47 -16.82
C LEU A 133 -9.09 5.46 -18.32
N THR A 134 -8.08 5.67 -19.16
CA THR A 134 -8.22 5.62 -20.61
C THR A 134 -8.56 4.20 -21.09
N VAL A 135 -7.84 3.20 -20.57
CA VAL A 135 -8.05 1.78 -20.90
C VAL A 135 -9.47 1.36 -20.53
N SER A 136 -9.91 1.65 -19.30
CA SER A 136 -11.26 1.31 -18.85
C SER A 136 -12.36 2.03 -19.65
N ARG A 137 -12.15 3.31 -20.00
CA ARG A 137 -13.09 4.10 -20.78
C ARG A 137 -13.31 3.52 -22.18
N LEU A 138 -12.22 3.27 -22.92
CA LEU A 138 -12.33 2.75 -24.30
C LEU A 138 -12.80 1.30 -24.32
N ALA A 139 -12.47 0.49 -23.31
CA ALA A 139 -13.04 -0.84 -23.12
C ALA A 139 -14.55 -0.78 -22.88
N ALA A 140 -15.04 0.13 -22.02
CA ALA A 140 -16.45 0.31 -21.73
C ALA A 140 -17.24 0.89 -22.91
N ASP A 141 -16.63 1.77 -23.71
CA ASP A 141 -17.23 2.29 -24.94
C ASP A 141 -17.45 1.15 -25.96
N ARG A 142 -16.44 0.30 -26.16
CA ARG A 142 -16.57 -0.88 -27.03
C ARG A 142 -17.56 -1.91 -26.47
N ALA A 143 -17.65 -2.08 -25.14
CA ALA A 143 -18.67 -2.92 -24.52
C ALA A 143 -20.09 -2.46 -24.89
N ALA A 144 -20.34 -1.15 -24.88
CA ALA A 144 -21.64 -0.59 -25.26
C ALA A 144 -21.98 -0.87 -26.73
N GLU A 145 -21.04 -0.67 -27.65
CA GLU A 145 -21.22 -1.00 -29.07
C GLU A 145 -21.47 -2.51 -29.27
N ALA A 146 -20.67 -3.35 -28.58
CA ALA A 146 -20.80 -4.80 -28.66
C ALA A 146 -22.16 -5.31 -28.15
N ALA A 147 -22.72 -4.65 -27.12
CA ALA A 147 -24.05 -4.99 -26.60
C ALA A 147 -25.18 -4.73 -27.63
N GLU A 148 -25.01 -3.73 -28.51
CA GLU A 148 -25.94 -3.49 -29.64
C GLU A 148 -25.81 -4.56 -30.72
N GLU A 149 -24.61 -5.14 -30.92
CA GLU A 149 -24.38 -6.21 -31.89
C GLU A 149 -24.88 -7.57 -31.35
N CYS A 150 -24.61 -7.88 -30.07
CA CYS A 150 -25.00 -9.13 -29.44
C CYS A 150 -25.17 -8.93 -27.91
N ASN A 151 -26.39 -9.11 -27.42
CA ASN A 151 -26.73 -8.98 -26.00
C ASN A 151 -26.30 -10.23 -25.19
N SER A 152 -25.02 -10.62 -25.29
CA SER A 152 -24.41 -11.70 -24.51
C SER A 152 -23.31 -11.12 -23.63
N VAL A 153 -23.37 -11.44 -22.35
CA VAL A 153 -22.34 -11.00 -21.36
C VAL A 153 -20.95 -11.44 -21.77
N GLU A 154 -20.80 -12.68 -22.25
CA GLU A 154 -19.52 -13.21 -22.70
C GLU A 154 -18.98 -12.43 -23.90
N TYR A 155 -19.83 -12.15 -24.91
CA TYR A 155 -19.42 -11.39 -26.09
C TYR A 155 -19.02 -9.95 -25.74
N VAL A 156 -19.84 -9.28 -24.94
CA VAL A 156 -19.60 -7.89 -24.51
C VAL A 156 -18.28 -7.78 -23.74
N LEU A 157 -18.03 -8.69 -22.79
CA LEU A 157 -16.80 -8.68 -22.01
C LEU A 157 -15.56 -9.01 -22.86
N GLN A 158 -15.69 -9.95 -23.79
CA GLN A 158 -14.62 -10.29 -24.74
C GLN A 158 -14.23 -9.08 -25.62
N GLU A 159 -15.21 -8.37 -26.16
CA GLU A 159 -14.96 -7.20 -27.00
C GLU A 159 -14.40 -6.02 -26.21
N ALA A 160 -14.84 -5.84 -24.95
CA ALA A 160 -14.27 -4.86 -24.04
C ALA A 160 -12.78 -5.13 -23.77
N ILE A 161 -12.43 -6.38 -23.48
CA ILE A 161 -11.03 -6.79 -23.23
C ILE A 161 -10.20 -6.59 -24.48
N ARG A 162 -10.69 -7.01 -25.66
CA ARG A 162 -9.99 -6.85 -26.93
C ARG A 162 -9.63 -5.37 -27.18
N LYS A 163 -10.61 -4.46 -27.04
CA LYS A 163 -10.37 -3.03 -27.22
C LYS A 163 -9.47 -2.46 -26.12
N GLY A 164 -9.63 -2.94 -24.90
CA GLY A 164 -8.77 -2.57 -23.80
C GLY A 164 -7.29 -2.91 -24.04
N LEU A 165 -7.00 -4.11 -24.61
CA LEU A 165 -5.63 -4.52 -24.96
C LEU A 165 -5.04 -3.64 -26.07
N GLU A 166 -5.81 -3.34 -27.13
CA GLU A 166 -5.39 -2.40 -28.17
C GLU A 166 -5.04 -1.03 -27.56
N THR A 167 -5.91 -0.55 -26.66
CA THR A 167 -5.70 0.74 -25.97
C THR A 167 -4.49 0.70 -25.03
N LEU A 168 -4.26 -0.44 -24.35
CA LEU A 168 -3.10 -0.62 -23.47
C LEU A 168 -1.80 -0.41 -24.23
N ASP A 169 -1.66 -0.99 -25.41
CA ASP A 169 -0.49 -0.79 -26.27
C ASP A 169 -0.33 0.68 -26.69
N GLU A 170 -1.44 1.39 -26.91
CA GLU A 170 -1.43 2.81 -27.26
C GLU A 170 -1.04 3.72 -26.07
N THR A 171 -1.13 3.26 -24.80
CA THR A 171 -0.80 4.07 -23.62
C THR A 171 0.63 4.57 -23.64
N ILE A 172 1.56 3.82 -24.25
CA ILE A 172 2.96 4.22 -24.44
C ILE A 172 3.05 5.56 -25.19
N GLU A 173 2.24 5.74 -26.22
CA GLU A 173 2.27 6.98 -27.01
C GLU A 173 1.43 8.11 -26.39
N MET A 174 0.43 7.78 -25.57
CA MET A 174 -0.45 8.76 -24.94
C MET A 174 0.17 9.44 -23.72
N ASN A 175 1.03 8.71 -22.97
CA ASN A 175 1.65 9.21 -21.76
C ASN A 175 3.17 9.40 -21.97
N PRO A 176 3.68 10.65 -21.87
CA PRO A 176 5.10 10.92 -22.08
C PRO A 176 6.05 10.14 -21.16
N VAL A 177 5.60 9.80 -19.95
CA VAL A 177 6.38 9.02 -18.98
C VAL A 177 6.52 7.58 -19.43
N LEU A 178 5.40 6.95 -19.81
CA LEU A 178 5.38 5.58 -20.34
C LEU A 178 6.17 5.47 -21.65
N LYS A 179 6.08 6.49 -22.50
CA LYS A 179 6.84 6.56 -23.74
C LYS A 179 8.36 6.55 -23.51
N LYS A 180 8.83 7.31 -22.53
CA LYS A 180 10.25 7.35 -22.16
C LYS A 180 10.73 6.02 -21.60
N ALA A 181 9.91 5.37 -20.76
CA ALA A 181 10.22 4.08 -20.17
C ALA A 181 10.03 2.90 -21.14
N GLY A 182 9.31 3.07 -22.24
CA GLY A 182 9.02 2.03 -23.23
C GLY A 182 8.10 0.94 -22.71
N VAL A 183 7.24 1.25 -21.74
CA VAL A 183 6.32 0.29 -21.10
C VAL A 183 4.86 0.75 -21.18
N VAL A 184 3.93 -0.18 -21.10
CA VAL A 184 2.49 0.08 -21.02
C VAL A 184 2.07 0.49 -19.61
N ASP A 185 0.87 1.05 -19.45
CA ASP A 185 0.33 1.41 -18.13
C ASP A 185 0.07 0.17 -17.24
N ALA A 186 0.73 0.11 -16.09
CA ALA A 186 0.61 -0.98 -15.14
C ALA A 186 -0.82 -1.16 -14.60
N GLY A 187 -1.51 -0.05 -14.28
CA GLY A 187 -2.90 -0.06 -13.81
C GLY A 187 -3.87 -0.58 -14.87
N GLY A 188 -3.71 -0.16 -16.14
CA GLY A 188 -4.48 -0.64 -17.28
C GLY A 188 -4.26 -2.14 -17.52
N LYS A 189 -3.00 -2.61 -17.45
CA LYS A 189 -2.68 -4.04 -17.52
C LYS A 189 -3.39 -4.82 -16.42
N GLY A 190 -3.28 -4.37 -15.16
CA GLY A 190 -3.93 -5.02 -14.02
C GLY A 190 -5.45 -5.08 -14.15
N TYR A 191 -6.09 -4.01 -14.61
CA TYR A 191 -7.53 -3.99 -14.86
C TYR A 191 -7.95 -5.02 -15.91
N LEU A 192 -7.22 -5.13 -17.03
CA LEU A 192 -7.51 -6.10 -18.09
C LEU A 192 -7.27 -7.54 -17.63
N VAL A 193 -6.27 -7.81 -16.81
CA VAL A 193 -6.05 -9.13 -16.21
C VAL A 193 -7.23 -9.54 -15.33
N ILE A 194 -7.80 -8.61 -14.55
CA ILE A 194 -9.02 -8.88 -13.78
C ILE A 194 -10.20 -9.20 -14.69
N LEU A 195 -10.44 -8.40 -15.74
CA LEU A 195 -11.53 -8.64 -16.69
C LEU A 195 -11.36 -9.96 -17.44
N ASP A 196 -10.13 -10.32 -17.84
CA ASP A 196 -9.86 -11.62 -18.49
C ASP A 196 -10.16 -12.78 -17.55
N GLY A 197 -9.76 -12.71 -16.29
CA GLY A 197 -10.14 -13.69 -15.28
C GLY A 197 -11.67 -13.81 -15.12
N MET A 198 -12.38 -12.68 -15.15
CA MET A 198 -13.85 -12.67 -15.13
C MET A 198 -14.45 -13.37 -16.36
N LEU A 199 -13.88 -13.17 -17.53
CA LEU A 199 -14.30 -13.84 -18.78
C LEU A 199 -14.03 -15.36 -18.73
N ARG A 200 -12.88 -15.78 -18.23
CA ARG A 200 -12.51 -17.18 -18.08
C ARG A 200 -13.45 -17.92 -17.11
N ALA A 201 -13.88 -17.25 -16.04
CA ALA A 201 -14.92 -17.77 -15.14
C ALA A 201 -16.25 -18.05 -15.89
N LEU A 202 -16.69 -17.14 -16.78
CA LEU A 202 -17.91 -17.33 -17.60
C LEU A 202 -17.78 -18.52 -18.56
N ARG A 203 -16.57 -18.83 -19.01
CA ARG A 203 -16.27 -20.00 -19.86
C ARG A 203 -16.16 -21.30 -19.10
N GLY A 204 -16.31 -21.27 -17.78
CA GLY A 204 -16.28 -22.45 -16.93
C GLY A 204 -14.87 -23.03 -16.73
N GLU A 205 -13.83 -22.21 -16.90
CA GLU A 205 -12.47 -22.61 -16.55
C GLU A 205 -12.35 -22.78 -15.02
N GLU A 206 -11.41 -23.60 -14.58
CA GLU A 206 -11.10 -23.75 -13.16
C GLU A 206 -10.28 -22.55 -12.68
N ILE A 207 -10.58 -22.05 -11.47
CA ILE A 207 -9.82 -20.95 -10.86
C ILE A 207 -8.37 -21.41 -10.70
N PRO A 208 -7.39 -20.63 -11.17
CA PRO A 208 -5.98 -20.97 -10.99
C PRO A 208 -5.63 -21.15 -9.50
N ASP A 209 -4.81 -22.14 -9.20
CA ASP A 209 -4.33 -22.36 -7.83
C ASP A 209 -3.24 -21.32 -7.51
N VAL A 210 -3.60 -20.35 -6.68
CA VAL A 210 -2.69 -19.28 -6.24
C VAL A 210 -1.63 -19.79 -5.24
N SER A 211 -1.80 -21.04 -4.74
CA SER A 211 -0.83 -21.65 -3.83
C SER A 211 0.50 -22.00 -4.51
N GLU A 212 0.54 -22.04 -5.85
CA GLU A 212 1.80 -22.25 -6.59
C GLU A 212 2.72 -21.01 -6.60
N GLU A 213 2.19 -19.79 -6.48
CA GLU A 213 3.03 -18.58 -6.39
C GLU A 213 3.75 -18.43 -5.04
N LYS A 214 3.17 -18.96 -3.96
CA LYS A 214 3.90 -19.08 -2.67
C LYS A 214 5.11 -20.00 -2.77
N ALA A 215 5.25 -20.78 -3.84
CA ALA A 215 6.40 -21.66 -4.07
C ALA A 215 7.57 -20.96 -4.79
N GLU A 216 7.32 -19.86 -5.53
CA GLU A 216 8.40 -19.12 -6.23
C GLU A 216 8.97 -17.96 -5.38
N SER A 217 8.21 -17.38 -4.46
CA SER A 217 8.71 -16.43 -3.45
C SER A 217 9.21 -17.12 -2.17
N LYS A 218 9.08 -18.43 -2.05
CA LYS A 218 9.86 -19.18 -1.06
C LYS A 218 11.32 -19.07 -1.52
N ALA A 219 12.14 -18.42 -0.68
CA ALA A 219 13.58 -18.58 -0.78
C ALA A 219 13.83 -20.02 -1.18
N ASP A 220 14.63 -20.21 -2.23
CA ASP A 220 14.93 -21.54 -2.77
C ASP A 220 15.64 -22.36 -1.70
N PHE A 221 14.87 -22.98 -0.81
CA PHE A 221 15.39 -23.86 0.22
C PHE A 221 16.05 -25.11 -0.37
N SER A 222 15.89 -25.36 -1.69
CA SER A 222 16.62 -26.42 -2.38
C SER A 222 18.11 -26.08 -2.58
N ALA A 223 18.49 -24.82 -2.43
CA ALA A 223 19.88 -24.35 -2.48
C ALA A 223 20.54 -24.30 -1.09
N LEU A 224 19.76 -24.40 0.01
CA LEU A 224 20.31 -24.52 1.36
C LEU A 224 20.71 -25.98 1.62
N SER A 225 21.96 -26.22 1.98
CA SER A 225 22.38 -27.50 2.49
C SER A 225 21.83 -27.72 3.90
N GLU A 226 21.62 -28.98 4.32
CA GLU A 226 21.18 -29.34 5.68
C GLU A 226 22.08 -28.73 6.78
N GLU A 227 23.31 -28.34 6.43
CA GLU A 227 24.30 -27.68 7.29
C GLU A 227 23.99 -26.18 7.55
N GLU A 228 23.07 -25.55 6.80
CA GLU A 228 22.72 -24.13 6.95
C GLU A 228 21.54 -23.87 7.90
N ILE A 229 20.78 -24.92 8.30
CA ILE A 229 19.70 -24.80 9.30
C ILE A 229 20.32 -24.84 10.70
N THR A 230 20.60 -23.66 11.26
CA THR A 230 21.23 -23.50 12.57
C THR A 230 20.31 -23.93 13.71
N PHE A 231 19.02 -23.59 13.65
CA PHE A 231 17.99 -23.93 14.62
C PHE A 231 16.84 -24.71 13.98
N THR A 232 16.24 -25.62 14.74
CA THR A 232 15.28 -26.61 14.21
C THR A 232 13.89 -26.06 13.99
N PHE A 233 13.43 -25.13 14.86
CA PHE A 233 12.03 -24.69 14.87
C PHE A 233 11.91 -23.23 14.48
N ASP A 234 11.08 -22.95 13.46
CA ASP A 234 10.48 -21.64 13.25
C ASP A 234 9.36 -21.47 14.26
N THR A 235 9.46 -20.40 15.05
CA THR A 235 8.53 -20.12 16.15
C THR A 235 7.99 -18.70 16.01
N VAL A 236 6.69 -18.61 15.71
CA VAL A 236 5.96 -17.34 15.58
C VAL A 236 4.91 -17.28 16.65
N PHE A 237 4.79 -16.15 17.37
CA PHE A 237 3.76 -15.98 18.38
C PHE A 237 3.36 -14.52 18.56
N ILE A 238 2.11 -14.32 19.05
CA ILE A 238 1.53 -13.02 19.35
C ILE A 238 1.21 -12.97 20.84
N VAL A 239 1.55 -11.86 21.48
CA VAL A 239 1.30 -11.62 22.91
C VAL A 239 0.61 -10.27 23.06
N ARG A 240 -0.55 -10.26 23.74
CA ARG A 240 -1.20 -9.01 24.17
C ARG A 240 -0.46 -8.48 25.38
N LYS A 241 0.13 -7.28 25.25
CA LYS A 241 0.96 -6.65 26.28
C LYS A 241 0.17 -6.29 27.52
N TRP A 242 0.83 -6.32 28.66
CA TRP A 242 0.35 -5.59 29.82
C TRP A 242 0.75 -4.13 29.71
N GLU A 243 -0.12 -3.23 30.17
CA GLU A 243 0.11 -1.79 30.13
C GLU A 243 1.51 -1.39 30.66
N ASN A 244 2.19 -0.50 29.95
CA ASN A 244 3.52 0.01 30.29
C ASN A 244 4.63 -1.04 30.43
N THR A 245 4.55 -2.13 29.68
CA THR A 245 5.56 -3.20 29.73
C THR A 245 6.58 -3.02 28.58
N SER A 246 7.86 -2.82 28.91
CA SER A 246 8.94 -2.83 27.91
C SER A 246 9.33 -4.26 27.54
N ILE A 247 9.44 -4.56 26.24
CA ILE A 247 9.83 -5.88 25.73
C ILE A 247 11.34 -6.01 25.46
N GLU A 248 12.16 -4.99 25.73
CA GLU A 248 13.61 -5.05 25.52
C GLU A 248 14.30 -6.22 26.23
N PRO A 249 13.93 -6.59 27.49
CA PRO A 249 14.52 -7.77 28.12
C PRO A 249 14.13 -9.08 27.42
N LEU A 250 12.91 -9.16 26.82
CA LEU A 250 12.48 -10.29 26.02
C LEU A 250 13.31 -10.39 24.74
N ARG A 251 13.51 -9.27 24.02
CA ARG A 251 14.35 -9.20 22.83
C ARG A 251 15.76 -9.69 23.14
N ALA A 252 16.36 -9.19 24.22
CA ALA A 252 17.68 -9.61 24.65
C ALA A 252 17.74 -11.12 24.96
N TYR A 253 16.73 -11.67 25.62
CA TYR A 253 16.66 -13.10 25.93
C TYR A 253 16.53 -13.94 24.66
N LEU A 254 15.59 -13.61 23.78
CA LEU A 254 15.34 -14.37 22.54
C LEU A 254 16.58 -14.40 21.64
N SER A 255 17.34 -13.32 21.58
CA SER A 255 18.61 -13.27 20.83
C SER A 255 19.69 -14.22 21.39
N THR A 256 19.53 -14.72 22.63
CA THR A 256 20.48 -15.70 23.22
C THR A 256 20.09 -17.15 22.93
N ILE A 257 18.83 -17.41 22.54
CA ILE A 257 18.30 -18.75 22.38
C ILE A 257 17.92 -19.09 20.93
N GLY A 258 18.09 -18.13 19.99
CA GLY A 258 17.73 -18.30 18.60
C GLY A 258 18.36 -17.29 17.67
N ASP A 259 18.09 -17.43 16.38
CA ASP A 259 18.43 -16.48 15.34
C ASP A 259 17.20 -16.04 14.54
N CYS A 260 17.38 -15.26 13.47
CA CYS A 260 16.30 -14.71 12.64
C CYS A 260 15.21 -13.99 13.46
N LEU A 261 15.59 -13.39 14.59
CA LEU A 261 14.64 -12.74 15.49
C LEU A 261 14.08 -11.46 14.86
N VAL A 262 12.77 -11.45 14.64
CA VAL A 262 12.00 -10.27 14.25
C VAL A 262 10.90 -10.03 15.27
N ILE A 263 10.79 -8.81 15.80
CA ILE A 263 9.72 -8.42 16.73
C ILE A 263 9.04 -7.18 16.19
N GLY A 264 7.76 -7.32 15.79
CA GLY A 264 6.84 -6.21 15.58
C GLY A 264 6.09 -5.91 16.87
N GLU A 265 6.05 -4.66 17.29
CA GLU A 265 5.42 -4.19 18.53
C GLU A 265 4.51 -3.02 18.22
N ASP A 266 3.31 -3.01 18.83
CA ASP A 266 2.42 -1.87 18.92
C ASP A 266 2.08 -1.57 20.40
N ASP A 267 1.12 -0.67 20.63
CA ASP A 267 0.75 -0.27 21.99
C ASP A 267 0.15 -1.42 22.81
N ASP A 268 -0.58 -2.34 22.19
CA ASP A 268 -1.39 -3.36 22.83
C ASP A 268 -0.82 -4.78 22.68
N ALA A 269 0.00 -5.03 21.66
CA ALA A 269 0.50 -6.37 21.35
C ALA A 269 1.93 -6.35 20.81
N PHE A 270 2.55 -7.52 20.78
CA PHE A 270 3.76 -7.74 20.00
C PHE A 270 3.74 -9.11 19.34
N LYS A 271 4.27 -9.18 18.12
CA LYS A 271 4.46 -10.39 17.33
C LYS A 271 5.95 -10.73 17.27
N VAL A 272 6.28 -11.95 17.54
CA VAL A 272 7.66 -12.46 17.51
C VAL A 272 7.78 -13.55 16.45
N HIS A 273 8.84 -13.48 15.65
CA HIS A 273 9.35 -14.55 14.83
C HIS A 273 10.77 -14.86 15.28
N VAL A 274 11.07 -16.11 15.61
CA VAL A 274 12.40 -16.54 16.02
C VAL A 274 12.65 -18.00 15.63
N HIS A 275 13.83 -18.30 15.09
CA HIS A 275 14.29 -19.66 14.91
C HIS A 275 15.01 -20.14 16.17
N THR A 276 14.56 -21.21 16.79
CA THR A 276 15.11 -21.72 18.06
C THR A 276 14.95 -23.23 18.19
N ASP A 277 15.82 -23.87 18.94
CA ASP A 277 15.66 -25.30 19.30
C ASP A 277 14.78 -25.49 20.57
N ILE A 278 14.42 -24.42 21.25
CA ILE A 278 13.67 -24.44 22.51
C ILE A 278 12.44 -23.52 22.47
N PRO A 279 11.49 -23.74 21.53
CA PRO A 279 10.33 -22.86 21.38
C PRO A 279 9.51 -22.68 22.64
N GLY A 280 9.36 -23.73 23.47
CA GLY A 280 8.69 -23.65 24.76
C GLY A 280 9.32 -22.65 25.73
N ALA A 281 10.64 -22.45 25.70
CA ALA A 281 11.31 -21.44 26.51
C ALA A 281 11.03 -20.02 26.01
N ALA A 282 11.00 -19.83 24.69
CA ALA A 282 10.62 -18.55 24.08
C ALA A 282 9.21 -18.12 24.49
N LEU A 283 8.22 -19.04 24.38
CA LEU A 283 6.84 -18.78 24.78
C LEU A 283 6.70 -18.51 26.29
N THR A 284 7.40 -19.29 27.12
CA THR A 284 7.38 -19.12 28.57
C THR A 284 7.94 -17.76 29.01
N GLU A 285 9.02 -17.32 28.37
CA GLU A 285 9.59 -15.99 28.62
C GLU A 285 8.61 -14.90 28.18
N ALA A 286 8.04 -15.02 26.98
CA ALA A 286 7.09 -14.05 26.43
C ALA A 286 5.87 -13.80 27.33
N GLN A 287 5.35 -14.84 28.01
CA GLN A 287 4.23 -14.71 28.94
C GLN A 287 4.51 -13.83 30.17
N LYS A 288 5.74 -13.44 30.41
CA LYS A 288 6.07 -12.48 31.48
C LYS A 288 5.75 -11.03 31.09
N TYR A 289 5.45 -10.79 29.81
CA TYR A 289 5.21 -9.46 29.26
C TYR A 289 3.76 -9.24 28.84
N GLY A 290 2.95 -10.30 28.85
CA GLY A 290 1.55 -10.23 28.44
C GLY A 290 0.87 -11.58 28.37
N THR A 291 -0.31 -11.61 27.79
CA THR A 291 -1.08 -12.83 27.56
C THR A 291 -0.77 -13.37 26.16
N LEU A 292 -0.33 -14.63 26.09
CA LEU A 292 -0.11 -15.30 24.80
C LEU A 292 -1.46 -15.55 24.11
N GLU A 293 -1.66 -14.97 22.95
CA GLU A 293 -2.89 -15.10 22.15
C GLU A 293 -2.75 -16.22 21.13
N LEU A 294 -1.58 -16.34 20.50
CA LEU A 294 -1.32 -17.31 19.46
C LEU A 294 0.14 -17.77 19.49
N ALA A 295 0.36 -19.04 19.12
CA ALA A 295 1.69 -19.57 18.88
C ALA A 295 1.67 -20.60 17.74
N LYS A 296 2.62 -20.45 16.79
CA LYS A 296 2.88 -21.39 15.71
C LYS A 296 4.32 -21.89 15.85
N ILE A 297 4.52 -23.19 15.76
CA ILE A 297 5.83 -23.84 15.82
C ILE A 297 5.92 -24.81 14.67
N GLU A 298 6.86 -24.61 13.76
CA GLU A 298 7.10 -25.49 12.62
C GLU A 298 8.53 -26.06 12.68
N ASN A 299 8.66 -27.34 12.34
CA ASN A 299 9.98 -27.96 12.26
C ASN A 299 10.55 -27.78 10.84
N MET A 300 11.51 -26.87 10.69
CA MET A 300 12.13 -26.54 9.41
C MET A 300 12.89 -27.74 8.81
N ARG A 301 13.44 -28.64 9.63
CA ARG A 301 14.13 -29.85 9.13
C ARG A 301 13.16 -30.82 8.50
N THR A 302 11.99 -31.07 9.13
CA THR A 302 10.94 -31.93 8.56
C THR A 302 10.29 -31.30 7.32
N GLN A 303 10.21 -29.97 7.26
CA GLN A 303 9.77 -29.27 6.04
C GLN A 303 10.78 -29.47 4.91
N TYR A 304 12.07 -29.30 5.20
CA TYR A 304 13.14 -29.55 4.24
C TYR A 304 13.14 -31.00 3.73
N GLU A 305 13.04 -32.00 4.63
CA GLU A 305 12.95 -33.41 4.25
C GLU A 305 11.70 -33.72 3.40
N ALA A 306 10.56 -33.09 3.68
CA ALA A 306 9.33 -33.24 2.90
C ALA A 306 9.49 -32.67 1.48
N VAL A 307 10.08 -31.46 1.36
CA VAL A 307 10.37 -30.81 0.07
C VAL A 307 11.40 -31.60 -0.72
N ALA A 308 12.50 -32.06 -0.09
CA ALA A 308 13.51 -32.89 -0.72
C ALA A 308 12.98 -34.26 -1.21
N ALA A 309 11.91 -34.76 -0.55
CA ALA A 309 11.22 -35.99 -0.93
C ALA A 309 10.05 -35.75 -1.94
N GLY A 310 9.89 -34.54 -2.47
CA GLY A 310 8.82 -34.17 -3.41
C GLY A 310 7.40 -34.22 -2.81
N ARG A 311 7.28 -34.16 -1.47
CA ARG A 311 6.00 -34.10 -0.74
C ARG A 311 5.68 -32.65 -0.38
N LYS A 312 4.38 -32.26 -0.45
CA LYS A 312 3.95 -30.96 0.06
C LYS A 312 4.24 -30.87 1.57
N ALA A 313 4.99 -29.86 1.99
CA ALA A 313 5.08 -29.51 3.39
C ALA A 313 3.69 -29.07 3.87
N GLN A 314 3.22 -29.59 5.00
CA GLN A 314 2.00 -29.07 5.64
C GLN A 314 2.35 -27.69 6.22
N SER A 315 1.83 -26.65 5.60
CA SER A 315 1.82 -25.29 6.15
C SER A 315 0.44 -25.06 6.77
N THR A 316 0.39 -24.66 8.02
CA THR A 316 -0.84 -24.20 8.64
C THR A 316 -1.01 -22.73 8.31
N ASP A 317 -1.71 -22.41 7.24
CA ASP A 317 -2.08 -21.03 6.83
C ASP A 317 -3.12 -20.36 7.79
N ASP A 318 -3.36 -20.95 8.98
CA ASP A 318 -4.40 -20.49 9.90
C ASP A 318 -4.01 -19.21 10.68
N LEU A 319 -2.73 -18.82 10.70
CA LEU A 319 -2.27 -17.65 11.45
C LEU A 319 -2.77 -16.34 10.86
N ASP A 320 -2.67 -16.19 9.53
CA ASP A 320 -3.14 -14.99 8.84
C ASP A 320 -4.68 -14.85 8.95
N GLN A 321 -5.41 -15.99 9.05
CA GLN A 321 -6.86 -15.99 9.30
C GLN A 321 -7.18 -15.59 10.73
N VAL A 322 -6.41 -16.05 11.71
CA VAL A 322 -6.62 -15.70 13.13
C VAL A 322 -6.20 -14.27 13.41
N GLU A 323 -5.13 -13.76 12.79
CA GLU A 323 -4.75 -12.34 12.84
C GLU A 323 -5.88 -11.47 12.26
N GLN A 324 -6.46 -11.85 11.12
CA GLN A 324 -7.64 -11.18 10.53
C GLN A 324 -8.90 -11.34 11.39
N GLU A 325 -9.09 -12.46 12.07
CA GLU A 325 -10.22 -12.68 13.01
C GLU A 325 -10.03 -11.87 14.29
N LEU A 326 -8.82 -11.76 14.83
CA LEU A 326 -8.51 -10.91 16.00
C LEU A 326 -8.66 -9.43 15.64
N GLU A 327 -8.17 -9.00 14.48
CA GLU A 327 -8.40 -7.64 13.96
C GLU A 327 -9.90 -7.37 13.71
N SER A 328 -10.68 -8.39 13.31
CA SER A 328 -12.12 -8.26 13.07
C SER A 328 -12.97 -8.32 14.35
N MET A 329 -12.44 -8.85 15.46
CA MET A 329 -13.13 -8.91 16.76
C MET A 329 -13.07 -7.59 17.55
N GLU A 330 -12.14 -6.71 17.24
CA GLU A 330 -12.20 -5.33 17.68
C GLU A 330 -13.09 -4.52 16.72
N GLU A 331 -14.39 -4.46 17.01
CA GLU A 331 -15.20 -3.38 16.45
C GLU A 331 -14.50 -2.07 16.81
N PRO A 332 -14.24 -1.17 15.83
CA PRO A 332 -13.61 0.10 16.11
C PRO A 332 -14.50 0.88 17.07
N ALA A 333 -14.17 0.88 18.33
CA ALA A 333 -14.89 1.67 19.31
C ALA A 333 -14.72 3.13 18.86
N ASN A 334 -15.83 3.76 18.45
CA ASN A 334 -15.86 5.20 18.23
C ASN A 334 -15.45 5.87 19.53
N ALA A 335 -14.22 6.35 19.60
CA ALA A 335 -13.74 7.04 20.78
C ALA A 335 -14.62 8.28 21.01
N PRO A 336 -15.16 8.50 22.23
CA PRO A 336 -15.93 9.68 22.54
C PRO A 336 -15.08 10.93 22.28
N ALA A 337 -15.70 11.97 21.72
CA ALA A 337 -15.00 13.20 21.41
C ALA A 337 -14.64 13.95 22.70
N GLU A 338 -13.39 13.93 23.10
CA GLU A 338 -12.84 14.63 24.25
C GLU A 338 -12.34 16.03 23.90
N LYS A 339 -11.99 16.26 22.63
CA LYS A 339 -11.50 17.52 22.09
C LYS A 339 -12.14 17.89 20.76
N GLN A 340 -11.97 19.15 20.34
CA GLN A 340 -12.54 19.67 19.10
C GLN A 340 -11.82 19.10 17.90
N TYR A 341 -10.48 19.13 17.87
CA TYR A 341 -9.61 18.76 16.77
C TYR A 341 -8.72 17.59 17.15
N GLY A 342 -8.50 16.69 16.23
CA GLY A 342 -7.55 15.59 16.33
C GLY A 342 -6.79 15.43 15.04
N PHE A 343 -5.58 14.86 15.11
CA PHE A 343 -4.67 14.72 14.01
C PHE A 343 -4.24 13.27 13.85
N LEU A 344 -4.22 12.84 12.60
CA LEU A 344 -3.76 11.52 12.18
C LEU A 344 -2.70 11.70 11.10
N ALA A 345 -1.51 11.13 11.27
CA ALA A 345 -0.46 11.16 10.28
C ALA A 345 -0.10 9.76 9.79
N VAL A 346 0.22 9.64 8.50
CA VAL A 346 0.78 8.42 7.94
C VAL A 346 2.28 8.57 7.83
N CYS A 347 3.05 7.66 8.41
CA CYS A 347 4.49 7.62 8.26
C CYS A 347 5.04 6.21 8.55
N ALA A 348 6.28 5.96 8.12
CA ALA A 348 7.05 4.78 8.45
C ALA A 348 8.36 5.21 9.12
N GLY A 349 8.74 4.54 10.17
CA GLY A 349 9.90 4.87 11.01
C GLY A 349 9.49 5.46 12.35
N GLU A 350 10.00 4.86 13.43
CA GLU A 350 9.61 5.26 14.81
C GLU A 350 10.08 6.68 15.16
N GLY A 351 11.21 7.12 14.61
CA GLY A 351 11.66 8.49 14.82
C GLY A 351 10.74 9.53 14.19
N LEU A 352 10.23 9.26 12.98
CA LEU A 352 9.23 10.11 12.32
C LEU A 352 7.89 10.08 13.07
N ALA A 353 7.47 8.92 13.55
CA ALA A 353 6.27 8.79 14.38
C ALA A 353 6.38 9.59 15.67
N THR A 354 7.55 9.53 16.34
CA THR A 354 7.84 10.32 17.54
C THR A 354 7.77 11.82 17.24
N ALA A 355 8.39 12.28 16.14
CA ALA A 355 8.32 13.69 15.75
C ALA A 355 6.87 14.18 15.54
N PHE A 356 6.01 13.37 14.92
CA PHE A 356 4.60 13.70 14.79
C PHE A 356 3.85 13.71 16.14
N ARG A 357 4.12 12.76 17.04
CA ARG A 357 3.51 12.75 18.39
C ARG A 357 3.92 13.98 19.20
N ASP A 358 5.18 14.38 19.13
CA ASP A 358 5.71 15.58 19.80
C ASP A 358 5.04 16.86 19.28
N LEU A 359 4.63 16.90 18.03
CA LEU A 359 3.84 17.98 17.42
C LEU A 359 2.34 17.90 17.75
N GLY A 360 1.88 16.90 18.49
CA GLY A 360 0.49 16.77 18.93
C GLY A 360 -0.39 15.93 18.02
N VAL A 361 0.18 15.11 17.14
CA VAL A 361 -0.58 14.12 16.37
C VAL A 361 -1.05 13.01 17.31
N ASP A 362 -2.35 12.69 17.26
CA ASP A 362 -3.00 11.74 18.15
C ASP A 362 -2.76 10.28 17.76
N ARG A 363 -2.75 10.05 16.46
CA ARG A 363 -2.68 8.71 15.89
C ARG A 363 -1.73 8.65 14.71
N ILE A 364 -0.98 7.57 14.64
CA ILE A 364 -0.08 7.26 13.53
C ILE A 364 -0.60 6.03 12.83
N VAL A 365 -0.76 6.12 11.51
CA VAL A 365 -0.97 4.96 10.64
C VAL A 365 0.38 4.56 10.08
N SER A 366 0.83 3.36 10.40
CA SER A 366 2.06 2.83 9.81
C SER A 366 1.85 2.58 8.32
N GLY A 367 2.71 3.16 7.49
CA GLY A 367 2.66 3.03 6.04
C GLY A 367 3.59 4.01 5.37
N GLY A 368 3.88 3.77 4.10
CA GLY A 368 4.81 4.59 3.33
C GLY A 368 5.03 4.04 1.93
N GLN A 369 6.25 4.16 1.42
CA GLN A 369 6.58 3.83 0.03
C GLN A 369 6.48 2.33 -0.30
N THR A 370 6.71 1.45 0.67
CA THR A 370 6.70 -0.01 0.45
C THR A 370 5.36 -0.67 0.76
N MET A 371 4.51 -0.02 1.56
CA MET A 371 3.20 -0.55 1.94
C MET A 371 2.22 0.61 2.16
N ASN A 372 1.31 0.81 1.21
CA ASN A 372 0.23 1.78 1.37
C ASN A 372 -0.82 1.23 2.33
N PRO A 373 -1.20 1.97 3.39
CA PRO A 373 -2.27 1.55 4.28
C PRO A 373 -3.59 1.44 3.52
N SER A 374 -4.46 0.52 3.92
CA SER A 374 -5.81 0.44 3.36
C SER A 374 -6.67 1.62 3.84
N THR A 375 -7.73 1.95 3.10
CA THR A 375 -8.74 2.91 3.55
C THR A 375 -9.32 2.52 4.91
N GLU A 376 -9.46 1.20 5.15
CA GLU A 376 -9.95 0.68 6.42
C GLU A 376 -8.99 0.93 7.58
N ALA A 377 -7.69 0.71 7.38
CA ALA A 377 -6.67 1.00 8.39
C ALA A 377 -6.66 2.50 8.79
N ILE A 378 -6.76 3.40 7.80
CA ILE A 378 -6.88 4.83 8.07
C ILE A 378 -8.19 5.13 8.82
N LEU A 379 -9.30 4.53 8.39
CA LEU A 379 -10.62 4.76 8.99
C LEU A 379 -10.70 4.28 10.45
N GLN A 380 -10.06 3.16 10.78
CA GLN A 380 -9.96 2.67 12.15
C GLN A 380 -9.30 3.69 13.06
N GLU A 381 -8.16 4.24 12.66
CA GLU A 381 -7.45 5.25 13.45
C GLU A 381 -8.22 6.58 13.51
N VAL A 382 -8.94 6.96 12.45
CA VAL A 382 -9.88 8.09 12.49
C VAL A 382 -10.93 7.88 13.58
N ASN A 383 -11.54 6.69 13.65
CA ASN A 383 -12.57 6.37 14.64
C ASN A 383 -12.02 6.32 16.06
N ARG A 384 -10.79 5.87 16.25
CA ARG A 384 -10.07 5.84 17.54
C ARG A 384 -9.58 7.23 18.00
N THR A 385 -9.48 8.21 17.13
CA THR A 385 -9.04 9.58 17.49
C THR A 385 -10.11 10.26 18.35
N PRO A 386 -9.84 10.70 19.60
CA PRO A 386 -10.86 11.22 20.53
C PRO A 386 -11.25 12.66 20.23
N SER A 387 -11.73 12.95 19.02
CA SER A 387 -12.08 14.30 18.58
C SER A 387 -13.32 14.34 17.70
N LYS A 388 -13.91 15.53 17.54
CA LYS A 388 -15.06 15.76 16.66
C LYS A 388 -14.65 15.90 15.21
N VAL A 389 -13.54 16.59 14.98
CA VAL A 389 -12.93 16.80 13.67
C VAL A 389 -11.58 16.12 13.65
N VAL A 390 -11.30 15.33 12.62
CA VAL A 390 -10.02 14.65 12.43
C VAL A 390 -9.35 15.15 11.16
N PHE A 391 -8.17 15.73 11.30
CA PHE A 391 -7.32 16.08 10.19
C PHE A 391 -6.40 14.89 9.84
N ILE A 392 -6.36 14.51 8.58
CA ILE A 392 -5.49 13.44 8.09
C ILE A 392 -4.35 14.06 7.30
N LEU A 393 -3.10 13.68 7.65
CA LEU A 393 -1.86 14.02 6.96
C LEU A 393 -1.35 12.76 6.25
N PRO A 394 -1.65 12.55 4.97
CA PRO A 394 -1.28 11.33 4.25
C PRO A 394 0.23 11.17 4.04
N ASN A 395 0.97 12.28 3.90
CA ASN A 395 2.42 12.35 3.74
C ASN A 395 2.99 11.50 2.57
N ASN A 396 2.11 11.09 1.66
CA ASN A 396 2.43 10.37 0.44
C ASN A 396 1.33 10.59 -0.60
N LYS A 397 1.72 10.89 -1.85
CA LYS A 397 0.78 11.12 -2.97
C LYS A 397 -0.17 9.94 -3.18
N ASN A 398 0.32 8.70 -2.99
CA ASN A 398 -0.45 7.48 -3.22
C ASN A 398 -1.51 7.22 -2.13
N ILE A 399 -1.38 7.89 -0.97
CA ILE A 399 -2.28 7.70 0.17
C ILE A 399 -3.38 8.78 0.22
N ILE A 400 -3.18 9.92 -0.44
CA ILE A 400 -4.14 11.04 -0.42
C ILE A 400 -5.55 10.58 -0.82
N MET A 401 -5.67 9.79 -1.89
CA MET A 401 -6.97 9.29 -2.37
C MET A 401 -7.62 8.32 -1.38
N ALA A 402 -6.85 7.43 -0.76
CA ALA A 402 -7.35 6.52 0.27
C ALA A 402 -7.84 7.29 1.51
N ALA A 403 -7.10 8.31 1.94
CA ALA A 403 -7.51 9.21 3.02
C ALA A 403 -8.80 9.97 2.68
N GLN A 404 -8.94 10.47 1.44
CA GLN A 404 -10.15 11.14 0.98
C GLN A 404 -11.39 10.23 0.99
N GLN A 405 -11.22 8.93 0.78
CA GLN A 405 -12.33 7.98 0.86
C GLN A 405 -12.87 7.80 2.29
N CYS A 406 -12.09 8.09 3.31
CA CYS A 406 -12.56 8.07 4.70
C CYS A 406 -13.63 9.15 4.96
N VAL A 407 -13.65 10.23 4.16
CA VAL A 407 -14.66 11.28 4.27
C VAL A 407 -16.04 10.68 3.95
N GLY A 408 -16.95 10.71 4.93
CA GLY A 408 -18.31 10.15 4.80
C GLY A 408 -18.44 8.66 5.11
N LEU A 409 -17.36 7.97 5.52
CA LEU A 409 -17.42 6.59 6.04
C LEU A 409 -17.45 6.54 7.59
N THR A 410 -17.39 7.70 8.25
CA THR A 410 -17.47 7.86 9.70
C THR A 410 -18.46 8.96 10.06
N GLU A 411 -18.94 8.97 11.31
CA GLU A 411 -19.78 10.04 11.85
C GLU A 411 -18.95 11.30 12.20
N LYS A 412 -17.61 11.19 12.26
CA LYS A 412 -16.72 12.31 12.54
C LYS A 412 -16.55 13.19 11.29
N GLN A 413 -16.30 14.47 11.48
CA GLN A 413 -15.88 15.34 10.40
C GLN A 413 -14.41 15.04 10.07
N VAL A 414 -14.14 14.51 8.88
CA VAL A 414 -12.79 14.22 8.40
C VAL A 414 -12.37 15.27 7.37
N ILE A 415 -11.17 15.82 7.54
CA ILE A 415 -10.57 16.77 6.61
C ILE A 415 -9.17 16.27 6.25
N VAL A 416 -8.90 16.10 4.96
CA VAL A 416 -7.59 15.64 4.47
C VAL A 416 -6.74 16.86 4.10
N VAL A 417 -5.62 17.03 4.78
CA VAL A 417 -4.59 18.01 4.41
C VAL A 417 -3.68 17.34 3.38
N PRO A 418 -3.60 17.82 2.13
CA PRO A 418 -3.01 17.06 1.03
C PRO A 418 -1.46 17.09 1.05
N THR A 419 -0.87 16.62 2.13
CA THR A 419 0.59 16.48 2.28
C THR A 419 1.10 15.30 1.46
N ALA A 420 2.12 15.52 0.64
CA ALA A 420 2.69 14.52 -0.25
C ALA A 420 3.99 13.90 0.28
N THR A 421 4.57 14.47 1.33
CA THR A 421 5.81 14.05 1.97
C THR A 421 5.75 14.24 3.48
N VAL A 422 6.59 13.52 4.22
CA VAL A 422 6.68 13.66 5.68
C VAL A 422 7.09 15.08 6.11
N PRO A 423 8.11 15.74 5.50
CA PRO A 423 8.42 17.14 5.81
C PRO A 423 7.23 18.07 5.66
N GLN A 424 6.46 17.94 4.57
CA GLN A 424 5.23 18.72 4.37
C GLN A 424 4.22 18.52 5.51
N GLY A 425 4.10 17.28 6.01
CA GLY A 425 3.22 16.98 7.15
C GLY A 425 3.71 17.61 8.46
N ILE A 426 5.00 17.62 8.69
CA ILE A 426 5.60 18.24 9.87
C ILE A 426 5.36 19.76 9.85
N THR A 427 5.68 20.44 8.74
CA THR A 427 5.48 21.88 8.60
C THR A 427 3.98 22.24 8.65
N ALA A 428 3.10 21.40 8.08
CA ALA A 428 1.66 21.57 8.23
C ALA A 428 1.22 21.54 9.70
N MET A 429 1.73 20.59 10.50
CA MET A 429 1.42 20.50 11.94
C MET A 429 1.92 21.70 12.73
N MET A 430 3.12 22.18 12.42
CA MET A 430 3.70 23.38 13.08
C MET A 430 2.87 24.64 12.84
N ASN A 431 2.08 24.68 11.75
CA ASN A 431 1.22 25.80 11.37
C ASN A 431 -0.28 25.55 11.64
N ALA A 432 -0.63 24.50 12.41
CA ALA A 432 -2.01 24.23 12.79
C ALA A 432 -2.46 25.20 13.88
N ASP A 433 -3.45 26.07 13.56
CA ASP A 433 -4.08 26.96 14.55
C ASP A 433 -5.17 26.20 15.32
N LEU A 434 -4.81 25.66 16.50
CA LEU A 434 -5.71 24.87 17.33
C LEU A 434 -6.78 25.72 18.06
N GLU A 435 -6.66 27.03 18.06
CA GLU A 435 -7.61 27.97 18.68
C GLU A 435 -8.66 28.48 17.67
N GLY A 436 -8.47 28.20 16.38
CA GLY A 436 -9.39 28.58 15.32
C GLY A 436 -10.73 27.84 15.40
N ASP A 437 -11.84 28.53 15.10
CA ASP A 437 -13.20 27.94 15.13
C ASP A 437 -13.60 27.28 13.79
N ASP A 438 -12.90 27.57 12.69
CA ASP A 438 -13.20 27.04 11.35
C ASP A 438 -12.21 25.95 10.95
N PRO A 439 -12.62 24.66 10.96
CA PRO A 439 -11.75 23.56 10.61
C PRO A 439 -11.21 23.62 9.18
N GLN A 440 -11.99 24.19 8.24
CA GLN A 440 -11.54 24.32 6.85
C GLN A 440 -10.45 25.36 6.72
N ALA A 441 -10.57 26.49 7.41
CA ALA A 441 -9.54 27.52 7.43
C ALA A 441 -8.23 27.01 8.05
N ILE A 442 -8.31 26.15 9.07
CA ILE A 442 -7.14 25.49 9.66
C ILE A 442 -6.48 24.58 8.62
N ALA A 443 -7.24 23.72 7.95
CA ALA A 443 -6.73 22.82 6.91
C ALA A 443 -6.10 23.59 5.74
N ASP A 444 -6.70 24.69 5.32
CA ASP A 444 -6.19 25.52 4.22
C ASP A 444 -4.86 26.20 4.61
N ALA A 445 -4.73 26.67 5.86
CA ALA A 445 -3.47 27.22 6.38
C ALA A 445 -2.38 26.15 6.46
N MET A 446 -2.71 24.95 6.97
CA MET A 446 -1.80 23.81 7.00
C MET A 446 -1.34 23.40 5.59
N ALA A 447 -2.26 23.32 4.64
CA ALA A 447 -1.97 22.99 3.25
C ALA A 447 -1.10 24.06 2.56
N GLN A 448 -1.32 25.33 2.88
CA GLN A 448 -0.48 26.43 2.37
C GLN A 448 0.93 26.36 2.94
N ALA A 449 1.09 26.09 4.24
CA ALA A 449 2.39 25.91 4.86
C ALA A 449 3.13 24.69 4.26
N ALA A 450 2.45 23.58 4.03
CA ALA A 450 3.04 22.41 3.39
C ALA A 450 3.64 22.70 2.00
N GLN A 451 3.09 23.67 1.27
CA GLN A 451 3.56 24.03 -0.07
C GLN A 451 4.88 24.85 -0.07
N THR A 452 5.28 25.40 1.06
CA THR A 452 6.57 26.11 1.16
C THR A 452 7.75 25.18 1.28
N VAL A 453 7.50 23.91 1.60
CA VAL A 453 8.53 22.89 1.83
C VAL A 453 8.93 22.22 0.53
N THR A 454 10.21 22.28 0.19
CA THR A 454 10.83 21.40 -0.79
C THR A 454 11.36 20.15 -0.10
N THR A 455 11.00 18.97 -0.60
CA THR A 455 11.45 17.70 -0.02
C THR A 455 12.42 16.99 -0.96
N ALA A 456 13.64 16.77 -0.49
CA ALA A 456 14.59 15.91 -1.18
C ALA A 456 14.64 14.53 -0.48
N GLN A 457 14.84 13.48 -1.27
CA GLN A 457 14.87 12.10 -0.80
C GLN A 457 16.02 11.36 -1.47
N VAL A 458 16.80 10.61 -0.70
CA VAL A 458 17.89 9.77 -1.23
C VAL A 458 17.56 8.31 -1.02
N THR A 459 17.54 7.55 -2.11
CA THR A 459 17.24 6.12 -2.13
C THR A 459 18.17 5.37 -3.09
N TYR A 460 17.87 4.14 -3.41
CA TYR A 460 18.65 3.32 -4.35
C TYR A 460 17.82 2.83 -5.53
N ALA A 461 18.46 2.49 -6.63
CA ALA A 461 17.84 1.88 -7.80
C ALA A 461 17.75 0.37 -7.63
N ALA A 462 16.55 -0.18 -7.59
CA ALA A 462 16.31 -1.63 -7.51
C ALA A 462 16.53 -2.35 -8.86
N ARG A 463 16.66 -1.61 -9.96
CA ARG A 463 16.89 -2.15 -11.32
C ARG A 463 17.50 -1.12 -12.25
N ASN A 464 18.02 -1.61 -13.39
CA ASN A 464 18.47 -0.72 -14.46
C ASN A 464 17.29 0.01 -15.12
N SER A 465 17.41 1.31 -15.31
CA SER A 465 16.42 2.12 -16.03
C SER A 465 17.08 3.31 -16.72
N ASP A 466 16.39 3.92 -17.68
CA ASP A 466 16.76 5.21 -18.27
C ASP A 466 15.62 6.19 -18.03
N PHE A 467 15.87 7.22 -17.27
CA PHE A 467 14.84 8.19 -16.89
C PHE A 467 15.35 9.62 -17.03
N ASP A 468 14.64 10.44 -17.81
CA ASP A 468 14.92 11.86 -18.06
C ASP A 468 16.37 12.16 -18.52
N GLY A 469 17.02 11.21 -19.22
CA GLY A 469 18.39 11.33 -19.69
C GLY A 469 19.45 10.87 -18.66
N PHE A 470 19.01 10.30 -17.55
CA PHE A 470 19.88 9.64 -16.57
C PHE A 470 19.88 8.13 -16.85
N ALA A 471 21.05 7.58 -17.16
CA ALA A 471 21.25 6.13 -17.15
C ALA A 471 21.41 5.68 -15.70
N ILE A 472 20.43 4.94 -15.20
CA ILE A 472 20.37 4.44 -13.84
C ILE A 472 20.71 2.95 -13.89
N ASN A 473 21.71 2.51 -13.11
CA ASN A 473 22.02 1.11 -12.96
C ASN A 473 21.50 0.60 -11.62
N GLU A 474 21.20 -0.68 -11.57
CA GLU A 474 20.85 -1.36 -10.32
C GLU A 474 21.95 -1.13 -9.27
N GLY A 475 21.53 -0.71 -8.07
CA GLY A 475 22.42 -0.35 -6.97
C GLY A 475 22.99 1.07 -7.00
N ASP A 476 22.73 1.89 -8.04
CA ASP A 476 23.05 3.31 -8.01
C ASP A 476 22.15 4.02 -6.97
N TYR A 477 22.67 5.06 -6.34
CA TYR A 477 21.85 5.93 -5.48
C TYR A 477 21.13 6.99 -6.31
N LEU A 478 19.92 7.32 -5.88
CA LEU A 478 19.04 8.29 -6.51
C LEU A 478 18.72 9.41 -5.55
N ALA A 479 18.83 10.65 -6.01
CA ALA A 479 18.26 11.80 -5.34
C ALA A 479 16.98 12.22 -6.05
N LEU A 480 15.91 12.37 -5.31
CA LEU A 480 14.61 12.85 -5.78
C LEU A 480 14.32 14.20 -5.12
N GLU A 481 13.70 15.12 -5.85
CA GLU A 481 13.19 16.37 -5.32
C GLU A 481 11.71 16.50 -5.68
N ASP A 482 10.84 16.62 -4.69
CA ASP A 482 9.39 16.62 -4.83
C ASP A 482 8.84 15.47 -5.70
N GLY A 483 9.52 14.32 -5.61
CA GLY A 483 9.20 13.10 -6.36
C GLY A 483 9.67 13.11 -7.81
N LYS A 484 10.56 14.02 -8.23
CA LYS A 484 11.23 14.01 -9.53
C LYS A 484 12.68 13.63 -9.36
N LEU A 485 13.23 12.92 -10.33
CA LEU A 485 14.65 12.55 -10.30
C LEU A 485 15.51 13.83 -10.41
N PHE A 486 16.29 14.08 -9.37
CA PHE A 486 17.24 15.20 -9.29
C PHE A 486 18.64 14.79 -9.74
N GLY A 487 19.05 13.56 -9.44
CA GLY A 487 20.34 13.03 -9.84
C GLY A 487 20.55 11.58 -9.46
N THR A 488 21.58 10.98 -10.04
CA THR A 488 22.03 9.62 -9.73
C THR A 488 23.54 9.58 -9.56
N ASP A 489 24.05 8.74 -8.67
CA ASP A 489 25.49 8.51 -8.46
C ASP A 489 25.71 7.12 -7.85
N ARG A 490 26.96 6.63 -7.88
CA ARG A 490 27.37 5.38 -7.24
C ARG A 490 27.64 5.51 -5.74
N SER A 491 27.62 6.73 -5.22
CA SER A 491 27.77 7.04 -3.79
C SER A 491 26.82 8.16 -3.38
N ILE A 492 26.46 8.18 -2.09
CA ILE A 492 25.49 9.15 -1.54
C ILE A 492 26.10 10.56 -1.43
N GLU A 493 27.38 10.69 -1.09
CA GLU A 493 28.01 11.98 -0.79
C GLU A 493 27.91 13.03 -1.93
N PRO A 494 28.16 12.68 -3.22
CA PRO A 494 27.99 13.65 -4.30
C PRO A 494 26.53 14.09 -4.49
N LEU A 495 25.56 13.23 -4.17
CA LEU A 495 24.15 13.57 -4.24
C LEU A 495 23.77 14.54 -3.12
N LEU A 496 24.24 14.30 -1.88
CA LEU A 496 24.03 15.21 -0.75
C LEU A 496 24.64 16.58 -1.02
N LEU A 497 25.85 16.64 -1.62
CA LEU A 497 26.48 17.90 -1.99
C LEU A 497 25.65 18.68 -3.01
N LYS A 498 25.15 18.01 -4.06
CA LYS A 498 24.28 18.66 -5.06
C LYS A 498 22.98 19.17 -4.45
N LEU A 499 22.37 18.41 -3.52
CA LEU A 499 21.17 18.84 -2.80
C LEU A 499 21.46 20.04 -1.89
N ALA A 500 22.61 20.06 -1.23
CA ALA A 500 23.04 21.20 -0.42
C ALA A 500 23.31 22.46 -1.29
N GLU A 501 23.92 22.30 -2.48
CA GLU A 501 24.11 23.40 -3.43
C GLU A 501 22.77 23.96 -3.94
N ASP A 502 21.77 23.10 -4.16
CA ASP A 502 20.42 23.52 -4.53
C ASP A 502 19.71 24.25 -3.39
N ALA A 503 19.78 23.72 -2.15
CA ALA A 503 19.24 24.37 -0.96
C ALA A 503 19.83 25.79 -0.78
N LYS A 504 21.15 25.94 -0.97
CA LYS A 504 21.82 27.23 -0.96
C LYS A 504 21.33 28.17 -2.09
N ALA A 505 21.15 27.64 -3.28
CA ALA A 505 20.67 28.42 -4.43
C ALA A 505 19.22 28.93 -4.24
N ARG A 506 18.47 28.31 -3.34
CA ARG A 506 17.11 28.71 -2.95
C ARG A 506 17.08 29.65 -1.74
N ASP A 507 18.24 30.02 -1.19
CA ASP A 507 18.35 30.81 0.05
C ASP A 507 17.59 30.15 1.23
N ALA A 508 17.72 28.81 1.36
CA ALA A 508 17.06 28.06 2.43
C ALA A 508 17.48 28.58 3.82
N GLU A 509 16.49 28.84 4.67
CA GLU A 509 16.70 29.27 6.06
C GLU A 509 16.79 28.08 7.01
N PHE A 510 16.04 27.00 6.74
CA PHE A 510 16.04 25.78 7.54
C PHE A 510 16.24 24.54 6.67
N VAL A 511 17.12 23.64 7.15
CA VAL A 511 17.33 22.32 6.54
C VAL A 511 17.24 21.27 7.62
N THR A 512 16.24 20.37 7.52
CA THR A 512 16.09 19.25 8.44
C THR A 512 16.35 17.94 7.71
N ILE A 513 17.29 17.13 8.21
CA ILE A 513 17.70 15.85 7.62
C ILE A 513 17.19 14.72 8.51
N PHE A 514 16.29 13.88 7.98
CA PHE A 514 15.85 12.65 8.62
C PHE A 514 16.62 11.48 8.02
N TYR A 515 17.40 10.76 8.83
CA TYR A 515 18.11 9.58 8.35
C TYR A 515 17.35 8.29 8.62
N GLY A 516 17.43 7.35 7.66
CA GLY A 516 16.72 6.09 7.65
C GLY A 516 17.38 5.00 8.50
N GLU A 517 16.73 3.84 8.57
CA GLU A 517 17.17 2.68 9.35
C GLU A 517 18.54 2.12 8.92
N ASP A 518 18.88 2.26 7.63
CA ASP A 518 20.16 1.80 7.05
C ASP A 518 21.30 2.80 7.16
N VAL A 519 21.11 3.93 7.88
CA VAL A 519 22.12 4.99 8.03
C VAL A 519 22.60 5.05 9.48
N THR A 520 23.92 5.03 9.66
CA THR A 520 24.51 5.20 10.99
C THR A 520 24.49 6.67 11.44
N GLU A 521 24.47 6.92 12.76
CA GLU A 521 24.56 8.29 13.30
C GLU A 521 25.83 9.02 12.82
N GLU A 522 26.94 8.28 12.63
CA GLU A 522 28.20 8.84 12.12
C GLU A 522 28.03 9.35 10.68
N ASP A 523 27.35 8.59 9.80
CA ASP A 523 27.11 8.99 8.41
C ASP A 523 26.08 10.12 8.34
N ALA A 524 25.09 10.11 9.23
CA ALA A 524 24.13 11.21 9.36
C ALA A 524 24.81 12.53 9.75
N ARG A 525 25.80 12.49 10.65
CA ARG A 525 26.60 13.67 10.99
C ARG A 525 27.51 14.15 9.83
N LYS A 526 27.98 13.24 8.98
CA LYS A 526 28.69 13.62 7.76
C LYS A 526 27.76 14.34 6.78
N ALA A 527 26.52 13.85 6.64
CA ALA A 527 25.50 14.52 5.84
C ALA A 527 25.18 15.93 6.39
N GLU A 528 25.02 16.08 7.71
CA GLU A 528 24.84 17.38 8.38
C GLU A 528 25.98 18.34 8.05
N ALA A 529 27.22 17.88 8.12
CA ALA A 529 28.40 18.69 7.83
C ALA A 529 28.40 19.19 6.37
N VAL A 530 27.98 18.35 5.40
CA VAL A 530 27.88 18.75 3.99
C VAL A 530 26.93 19.93 3.81
N PHE A 531 25.74 19.88 4.45
CA PHE A 531 24.77 20.98 4.38
C PHE A 531 25.24 22.20 5.16
N THR A 532 25.78 22.04 6.37
CA THR A 532 26.29 23.15 7.18
C THR A 532 27.43 23.91 6.48
N ASP A 533 28.36 23.17 5.87
CA ASP A 533 29.49 23.79 5.16
C ASP A 533 29.06 24.50 3.87
N THR A 534 28.03 23.97 3.19
CA THR A 534 27.53 24.50 1.92
C THR A 534 26.55 25.66 2.13
N CYS A 535 25.68 25.58 3.15
CA CYS A 535 24.63 26.55 3.49
C CYS A 535 24.93 27.22 4.84
N PRO A 536 25.94 28.06 4.98
CA PRO A 536 26.36 28.62 6.27
C PRO A 536 25.32 29.57 6.90
N ASP A 537 24.37 30.05 6.12
CA ASP A 537 23.29 30.94 6.58
C ASP A 537 22.02 30.17 6.98
N ALA A 538 21.93 28.86 6.69
CA ALA A 538 20.82 28.01 7.07
C ALA A 538 21.03 27.35 8.43
N GLU A 539 19.96 27.18 9.21
CA GLU A 539 19.94 26.31 10.37
C GLU A 539 19.77 24.86 9.94
N VAL A 540 20.80 24.03 10.12
CA VAL A 540 20.80 22.61 9.75
C VAL A 540 20.59 21.75 10.97
N SER A 541 19.64 20.81 10.92
CA SER A 541 19.39 19.84 11.98
C SER A 541 19.28 18.42 11.42
N VAL A 542 19.68 17.44 12.24
CA VAL A 542 19.65 16.02 11.91
C VAL A 542 18.84 15.25 12.94
N LEU A 543 17.92 14.43 12.48
CA LEU A 543 17.03 13.64 13.31
C LEU A 543 17.01 12.18 12.84
N ALA A 544 16.97 11.25 13.80
CA ALA A 544 16.75 9.84 13.49
C ALA A 544 15.30 9.64 13.04
N GLY A 545 15.07 9.42 11.76
CA GLY A 545 13.74 9.13 11.22
C GLY A 545 13.39 7.64 11.35
N GLY A 546 14.39 6.77 11.12
CA GLY A 546 14.21 5.31 11.11
C GLY A 546 13.31 4.82 9.98
N GLN A 547 13.11 5.63 8.94
CA GLN A 547 12.31 5.26 7.78
C GLN A 547 13.03 4.21 6.92
N PRO A 548 12.29 3.23 6.36
CA PRO A 548 12.81 2.29 5.39
C PRO A 548 12.95 2.94 4.00
N VAL A 549 13.71 2.32 3.11
CA VAL A 549 13.86 2.68 1.68
C VAL A 549 14.65 3.97 1.43
N TYR A 550 14.39 5.02 2.19
CA TYR A 550 15.10 6.29 2.05
C TYR A 550 16.23 6.40 3.07
N TYR A 551 17.46 6.48 2.58
CA TYR A 551 18.63 6.77 3.42
C TYR A 551 18.49 8.13 4.09
N TYR A 552 18.03 9.13 3.31
CA TYR A 552 17.79 10.48 3.81
C TYR A 552 16.49 11.05 3.25
N ILE A 553 15.75 11.73 4.09
CA ILE A 553 14.66 12.64 3.73
C ILE A 553 15.09 14.01 4.22
N VAL A 554 15.14 15.00 3.33
CA VAL A 554 15.60 16.35 3.63
C VAL A 554 14.47 17.33 3.41
N SER A 555 14.10 18.08 4.45
CA SER A 555 13.24 19.26 4.36
C SER A 555 14.12 20.47 4.05
N ILE A 556 13.71 21.27 3.08
CA ILE A 556 14.38 22.51 2.65
C ILE A 556 13.33 23.62 2.68
N GLU A 557 13.50 24.61 3.57
CA GLU A 557 12.54 25.68 3.87
C GLU A 557 13.17 27.06 3.82
#